data_5354cf75d9781aaaf61b372ac82ad246
#
_entry.id   5354cf75d9781aaaf61b372ac82ad246
#
_cell.length_a   1.000
_cell.length_b   1.000
_cell.length_c   1.000
_cell.angle_alpha   90.00
_cell.angle_beta   90.00
_cell.angle_gamma   90.00
#
_symmetry.space_group_name_H-M   'P 1'
#
loop_
_entity.id
_entity.type
_entity.pdbx_description
1 polymer ?
#
loop_
_entity_poly.entity_id
_entity_poly.type
_entity_poly.pdbx_seq_one_letter_code
_entity_poly.pdbx_strand_id
1 'polypeptide(L)'
;MSTTTISPLRQRMIEDMTARKFGPASQRSHIESCERFAAYLKRSPATATPDDVRLFQLDLIESGLSIPNRNRIMSGAKFLFRVTLRRLDLVSEVFHMKEPSRVPLILSQDETKRLLAMAGCLRDRLLLSLGYGAGLRAGEVTRLRVKHIDSAQNIICVEQSKGRKDRLVMLSPETLGLLREWWKARPTRWDTMVSSQDRLLFPGRKPGQPLTTRQLNRLFHETADAAGIKKAVNLHSLRHSFATHLFDRGVDIRTIQALLGHDKLETTARYARVATGMISGVVSPLDELSKPSKSAAQNPGKRPGRRGQGEPSA
;
A
#
# COMPACT_ATOMS: atom_id res chain seq x y z
N MET A 1 -1.83 -17.53 -37.49
CA MET A 1 -1.47 -16.54 -36.43
C MET A 1 -1.72 -15.16 -37.03
N SER A 2 -2.83 -14.52 -36.68
CA SER A 2 -3.16 -13.17 -37.19
C SER A 2 -2.18 -12.18 -36.56
N THR A 3 -1.24 -11.67 -37.31
CA THR A 3 -0.43 -10.51 -36.96
C THR A 3 -1.38 -9.31 -36.83
N THR A 4 -1.76 -9.00 -35.60
CA THR A 4 -2.56 -7.80 -35.33
C THR A 4 -1.69 -6.60 -35.66
N THR A 5 -1.86 -6.04 -36.85
CA THR A 5 -1.12 -4.86 -37.31
C THR A 5 -1.40 -3.72 -36.35
N ILE A 6 -0.37 -3.30 -35.61
CA ILE A 6 -0.48 -2.18 -34.67
C ILE A 6 -0.76 -0.91 -35.47
N SER A 7 -1.84 -0.19 -35.17
CA SER A 7 -2.14 1.05 -35.88
C SER A 7 -1.03 2.10 -35.67
N PRO A 8 -0.74 2.97 -36.64
CA PRO A 8 0.29 4.00 -36.49
C PRO A 8 0.10 4.90 -35.28
N LEU A 9 -1.15 5.22 -34.95
CA LEU A 9 -1.48 6.01 -33.75
C LEU A 9 -1.12 5.29 -32.45
N ARG A 10 -1.43 3.98 -32.35
CA ARG A 10 -1.06 3.15 -31.20
C ARG A 10 0.44 3.06 -31.03
N GLN A 11 1.18 2.84 -32.13
CA GLN A 11 2.63 2.77 -32.13
C GLN A 11 3.24 4.07 -31.62
N ARG A 12 2.82 5.22 -32.15
CA ARG A 12 3.25 6.53 -31.70
C ARG A 12 2.99 6.78 -30.21
N MET A 13 1.81 6.39 -29.73
CA MET A 13 1.47 6.52 -28.31
C MET A 13 2.38 5.66 -27.42
N ILE A 14 2.75 4.44 -27.85
CA ILE A 14 3.69 3.57 -27.14
C ILE A 14 5.07 4.23 -27.09
N GLU A 15 5.55 4.80 -28.18
CA GLU A 15 6.84 5.53 -28.25
C GLU A 15 6.83 6.73 -27.31
N ASP A 16 5.76 7.53 -27.34
CA ASP A 16 5.58 8.69 -26.46
C ASP A 16 5.60 8.30 -24.95
N MET A 17 4.98 7.17 -24.60
CA MET A 17 5.00 6.63 -23.23
C MET A 17 6.37 6.08 -22.86
N THR A 18 7.05 5.43 -23.80
CA THR A 18 8.41 4.86 -23.58
C THR A 18 9.42 5.96 -23.35
N ALA A 19 9.39 7.03 -24.15
CA ALA A 19 10.24 8.21 -23.97
C ALA A 19 10.07 8.85 -22.57
N ARG A 20 8.84 8.74 -21.99
CA ARG A 20 8.52 9.23 -20.64
C ARG A 20 8.70 8.17 -19.55
N LYS A 21 9.34 7.05 -19.88
CA LYS A 21 9.65 5.93 -18.96
C LYS A 21 8.42 5.35 -18.25
N PHE A 22 7.27 5.28 -18.93
CA PHE A 22 6.09 4.58 -18.39
C PHE A 22 6.37 3.07 -18.31
N GLY A 23 6.01 2.48 -17.17
CA GLY A 23 6.12 1.03 -17.00
C GLY A 23 5.10 0.27 -17.85
N PRO A 24 5.37 -1.02 -18.18
CA PRO A 24 4.52 -1.82 -19.07
C PRO A 24 3.04 -1.89 -18.64
N ALA A 25 2.76 -1.92 -17.33
CA ALA A 25 1.39 -1.93 -16.82
C ALA A 25 0.65 -0.61 -17.08
N SER A 26 1.33 0.53 -16.94
CA SER A 26 0.76 1.85 -17.23
C SER A 26 0.52 2.01 -18.73
N GLN A 27 1.47 1.56 -19.56
CA GLN A 27 1.30 1.58 -21.02
C GLN A 27 0.07 0.78 -21.43
N ARG A 28 -0.09 -0.47 -20.96
CA ARG A 28 -1.28 -1.28 -21.24
C ARG A 28 -2.55 -0.58 -20.82
N SER A 29 -2.60 -0.06 -19.59
CA SER A 29 -3.79 0.62 -19.08
C SER A 29 -4.20 1.83 -19.93
N HIS A 30 -3.23 2.61 -20.43
CA HIS A 30 -3.49 3.75 -21.30
C HIS A 30 -3.96 3.31 -22.70
N ILE A 31 -3.35 2.26 -23.26
CA ILE A 31 -3.78 1.69 -24.54
C ILE A 31 -5.20 1.15 -24.45
N GLU A 32 -5.52 0.33 -23.44
CA GLU A 32 -6.88 -0.17 -23.21
C GLU A 32 -7.92 0.97 -23.07
N SER A 33 -7.54 2.07 -22.44
CA SER A 33 -8.40 3.26 -22.35
C SER A 33 -8.69 3.87 -23.69
N CYS A 34 -7.68 3.97 -24.57
CA CYS A 34 -7.81 4.53 -25.90
C CYS A 34 -8.55 3.57 -26.84
N GLU A 35 -8.35 2.26 -26.71
CA GLU A 35 -9.12 1.23 -27.43
C GLU A 35 -10.61 1.33 -27.10
N ARG A 36 -10.95 1.53 -25.82
CA ARG A 36 -12.34 1.73 -25.41
C ARG A 36 -12.95 2.99 -26.01
N PHE A 37 -12.19 4.11 -26.02
CA PHE A 37 -12.64 5.34 -26.67
C PHE A 37 -12.82 5.17 -28.19
N ALA A 38 -11.88 4.50 -28.86
CA ALA A 38 -11.99 4.19 -30.28
C ALA A 38 -13.20 3.30 -30.61
N ALA A 39 -13.48 2.31 -29.76
CA ALA A 39 -14.64 1.43 -29.88
C ALA A 39 -15.96 2.20 -29.73
N TYR A 40 -16.02 3.15 -28.80
CA TYR A 40 -17.17 4.04 -28.61
C TYR A 40 -17.39 4.91 -29.85
N LEU A 41 -16.34 5.55 -30.39
CA LEU A 41 -16.41 6.41 -31.57
C LEU A 41 -16.71 5.64 -32.86
N LYS A 42 -16.39 4.35 -32.92
CA LYS A 42 -16.38 3.54 -34.16
C LYS A 42 -15.52 4.12 -35.30
N ARG A 43 -14.59 4.99 -34.97
CA ARG A 43 -13.63 5.67 -35.85
C ARG A 43 -12.34 6.01 -35.09
N SER A 44 -11.34 6.52 -35.82
CA SER A 44 -10.07 6.86 -35.20
C SER A 44 -10.23 7.96 -34.12
N PRO A 45 -9.62 7.80 -32.93
CA PRO A 45 -9.57 8.87 -31.92
C PRO A 45 -8.93 10.17 -32.40
N ALA A 46 -8.14 10.14 -33.47
CA ALA A 46 -7.54 11.35 -34.04
C ALA A 46 -8.58 12.31 -34.63
N THR A 47 -9.77 11.80 -35.05
CA THR A 47 -10.85 12.58 -35.61
C THR A 47 -11.91 13.00 -34.58
N ALA A 48 -11.65 12.80 -33.30
CA ALA A 48 -12.57 13.14 -32.25
C ALA A 48 -12.83 14.65 -32.15
N THR A 49 -14.03 15.00 -31.76
CA THR A 49 -14.47 16.37 -31.46
C THR A 49 -14.56 16.56 -29.93
N PRO A 50 -14.62 17.79 -29.43
CA PRO A 50 -14.91 18.08 -28.02
C PRO A 50 -16.20 17.42 -27.52
N ASP A 51 -17.27 17.46 -28.33
CA ASP A 51 -18.54 16.78 -27.99
C ASP A 51 -18.40 15.26 -27.88
N ASP A 52 -17.60 14.61 -28.71
CA ASP A 52 -17.34 13.18 -28.56
C ASP A 52 -16.73 12.83 -27.21
N VAL A 53 -15.81 13.66 -26.71
CA VAL A 53 -15.18 13.46 -25.39
C VAL A 53 -16.20 13.64 -24.27
N ARG A 54 -17.05 14.65 -24.37
CA ARG A 54 -18.12 14.92 -23.41
C ARG A 54 -19.12 13.76 -23.36
N LEU A 55 -19.61 13.32 -24.54
CA LEU A 55 -20.56 12.21 -24.66
C LEU A 55 -19.97 10.88 -24.19
N PHE A 56 -18.69 10.62 -24.48
CA PHE A 56 -18.02 9.43 -23.97
C PHE A 56 -17.94 9.41 -22.43
N GLN A 57 -17.73 10.55 -21.79
CA GLN A 57 -17.74 10.61 -20.32
C GLN A 57 -19.14 10.32 -19.75
N LEU A 58 -20.21 10.73 -20.41
CA LEU A 58 -21.58 10.37 -20.07
C LEU A 58 -21.84 8.87 -20.23
N ASP A 59 -21.43 8.28 -21.37
CA ASP A 59 -21.53 6.83 -21.60
C ASP A 59 -20.80 6.01 -20.52
N LEU A 60 -19.62 6.45 -20.07
CA LEU A 60 -18.90 5.83 -18.96
C LEU A 60 -19.67 5.91 -17.63
N ILE A 61 -20.51 6.94 -17.44
CA ILE A 61 -21.37 7.08 -16.25
C ILE A 61 -22.54 6.12 -16.36
N GLU A 62 -23.24 6.13 -17.49
CA GLU A 62 -24.42 5.30 -17.76
C GLU A 62 -24.08 3.81 -17.76
N SER A 63 -22.86 3.43 -18.19
CA SER A 63 -22.36 2.06 -18.11
C SER A 63 -22.08 1.55 -16.68
N GLY A 64 -22.40 2.33 -15.62
CA GLY A 64 -22.25 1.93 -14.21
C GLY A 64 -20.81 1.77 -13.73
N LEU A 65 -19.82 2.28 -14.46
CA LEU A 65 -18.42 2.20 -14.04
C LEU A 65 -18.15 3.03 -12.79
N SER A 66 -17.35 2.46 -11.90
CA SER A 66 -16.91 3.19 -10.68
C SER A 66 -16.07 4.44 -11.03
N ILE A 67 -16.13 5.46 -10.18
CA ILE A 67 -15.34 6.70 -10.33
C ILE A 67 -13.86 6.45 -10.60
N PRO A 68 -13.14 5.57 -9.83
CA PRO A 68 -11.73 5.27 -10.12
C PRO A 68 -11.51 4.70 -11.53
N ASN A 69 -12.41 3.83 -12.01
CA ASN A 69 -12.29 3.28 -13.36
C ASN A 69 -12.51 4.32 -14.43
N ARG A 70 -13.51 5.20 -14.27
CA ARG A 70 -13.76 6.32 -15.18
C ARG A 70 -12.55 7.26 -15.22
N ASN A 71 -12.02 7.66 -14.07
CA ASN A 71 -10.83 8.49 -13.97
C ASN A 71 -9.61 7.84 -14.64
N ARG A 72 -9.44 6.52 -14.48
CA ARG A 72 -8.37 5.76 -15.14
C ARG A 72 -8.49 5.81 -16.66
N ILE A 73 -9.70 5.60 -17.19
CA ILE A 73 -9.96 5.63 -18.63
C ILE A 73 -9.70 7.04 -19.17
N MET A 74 -10.21 8.05 -18.50
CA MET A 74 -10.02 9.45 -18.92
C MET A 74 -8.57 9.91 -18.79
N SER A 75 -7.79 9.35 -17.87
CA SER A 75 -6.34 9.61 -17.81
C SER A 75 -5.60 9.09 -19.03
N GLY A 76 -5.96 7.90 -19.54
CA GLY A 76 -5.40 7.37 -20.79
C GLY A 76 -5.80 8.21 -22.01
N ALA A 77 -7.07 8.59 -22.11
CA ALA A 77 -7.56 9.47 -23.17
C ALA A 77 -6.87 10.85 -23.13
N LYS A 78 -6.72 11.43 -21.92
CA LYS A 78 -6.01 12.70 -21.73
C LYS A 78 -4.56 12.64 -22.18
N PHE A 79 -3.87 11.53 -21.92
CA PHE A 79 -2.51 11.32 -22.41
C PHE A 79 -2.47 11.31 -23.93
N LEU A 80 -3.37 10.54 -24.58
CA LEU A 80 -3.49 10.49 -26.04
C LEU A 80 -3.69 11.89 -26.61
N PHE A 81 -4.66 12.66 -26.11
CA PHE A 81 -4.98 14.00 -26.62
C PHE A 81 -3.84 14.98 -26.40
N ARG A 82 -3.28 15.04 -25.19
CA ARG A 82 -2.29 16.03 -24.81
C ARG A 82 -0.92 15.77 -25.43
N VAL A 83 -0.47 14.50 -25.44
CA VAL A 83 0.90 14.14 -25.80
C VAL A 83 0.99 13.67 -27.22
N THR A 84 0.19 12.68 -27.59
CA THR A 84 0.31 12.01 -28.88
C THR A 84 -0.36 12.81 -30.00
N LEU A 85 -1.60 13.29 -29.80
CA LEU A 85 -2.33 14.06 -30.79
C LEU A 85 -2.07 15.57 -30.71
N ARG A 86 -1.64 16.09 -29.56
CA ARG A 86 -1.43 17.52 -29.27
C ARG A 86 -2.69 18.36 -29.47
N ARG A 87 -3.86 17.76 -29.22
CA ARG A 87 -5.19 18.37 -29.33
C ARG A 87 -5.61 18.91 -27.96
N LEU A 88 -5.27 20.18 -27.68
CA LEU A 88 -5.57 20.84 -26.39
C LEU A 88 -7.06 21.11 -26.21
N ASP A 89 -7.79 21.31 -27.30
CA ASP A 89 -9.25 21.40 -27.34
C ASP A 89 -9.94 20.17 -26.75
N LEU A 90 -9.42 18.95 -27.03
CA LEU A 90 -9.95 17.72 -26.44
C LEU A 90 -9.51 17.52 -24.97
N VAL A 91 -8.35 18.09 -24.61
CA VAL A 91 -7.84 18.01 -23.20
C VAL A 91 -8.70 18.81 -22.24
N SER A 92 -9.22 19.97 -22.68
CA SER A 92 -10.09 20.84 -21.87
C SER A 92 -11.39 20.14 -21.47
N GLU A 93 -11.91 19.26 -22.33
CA GLU A 93 -13.13 18.50 -22.04
C GLU A 93 -12.93 17.36 -21.02
N VAL A 94 -11.68 16.94 -20.76
CA VAL A 94 -11.41 15.84 -19.83
C VAL A 94 -11.43 16.32 -18.39
N PHE A 95 -12.44 15.91 -17.65
CA PHE A 95 -12.47 16.10 -16.20
C PHE A 95 -12.32 14.79 -15.43
N HIS A 96 -11.83 14.91 -14.20
CA HIS A 96 -11.73 13.80 -13.25
C HIS A 96 -12.65 14.08 -12.07
N MET A 97 -13.42 13.08 -11.70
CA MET A 97 -14.30 13.17 -10.54
C MET A 97 -13.53 12.95 -9.25
N LYS A 98 -13.89 13.68 -8.20
CA LYS A 98 -13.32 13.46 -6.86
C LYS A 98 -13.75 12.09 -6.35
N GLU A 99 -12.76 11.26 -6.04
CA GLU A 99 -13.01 9.96 -5.46
C GLU A 99 -13.42 10.09 -3.98
N PRO A 100 -14.48 9.40 -3.55
CA PRO A 100 -14.84 9.39 -2.14
C PRO A 100 -13.72 8.72 -1.34
N SER A 101 -13.25 9.40 -0.29
CA SER A 101 -12.26 8.83 0.62
C SER A 101 -12.93 7.77 1.51
N ARG A 102 -12.66 6.50 1.23
CA ARG A 102 -13.13 5.39 2.07
C ARG A 102 -12.08 5.04 3.12
N VAL A 103 -12.56 4.75 4.32
CA VAL A 103 -11.72 4.20 5.37
C VAL A 103 -11.26 2.80 4.95
N PRO A 104 -9.94 2.51 4.97
CA PRO A 104 -9.46 1.19 4.59
C PRO A 104 -10.01 0.10 5.52
N LEU A 105 -10.42 -1.03 4.95
CA LEU A 105 -10.74 -2.22 5.73
C LEU A 105 -9.45 -2.88 6.20
N ILE A 106 -9.34 -3.07 7.51
CA ILE A 106 -8.22 -3.73 8.16
C ILE A 106 -8.65 -5.05 8.79
N LEU A 107 -7.71 -5.95 8.95
CA LEU A 107 -7.83 -7.14 9.77
C LEU A 107 -7.45 -6.77 11.21
N SER A 108 -8.19 -7.29 12.19
CA SER A 108 -7.75 -7.22 13.58
C SER A 108 -6.50 -8.10 13.80
N GLN A 109 -5.85 -7.96 14.96
CA GLN A 109 -4.72 -8.82 15.29
C GLN A 109 -5.13 -10.30 15.33
N ASP A 110 -6.31 -10.62 15.86
CA ASP A 110 -6.81 -11.99 15.93
C ASP A 110 -7.22 -12.54 14.55
N GLU A 111 -7.84 -11.73 13.70
CA GLU A 111 -8.11 -12.11 12.30
C GLU A 111 -6.81 -12.37 11.54
N THR A 112 -5.77 -11.56 11.77
CA THR A 112 -4.46 -11.73 11.16
C THR A 112 -3.77 -13.03 11.65
N LYS A 113 -3.84 -13.32 12.96
CA LYS A 113 -3.32 -14.59 13.52
C LYS A 113 -4.03 -15.79 12.90
N ARG A 114 -5.37 -15.77 12.82
CA ARG A 114 -6.13 -16.85 12.16
C ARG A 114 -5.76 -17.01 10.70
N LEU A 115 -5.64 -15.89 9.95
CA LEU A 115 -5.23 -15.91 8.56
C LEU A 115 -3.88 -16.62 8.37
N LEU A 116 -2.87 -16.26 9.17
CA LEU A 116 -1.54 -16.85 9.10
C LEU A 116 -1.52 -18.33 9.52
N ALA A 117 -2.36 -18.69 10.49
CA ALA A 117 -2.49 -20.09 10.96
C ALA A 117 -3.16 -20.98 9.92
N MET A 118 -4.09 -20.44 9.13
CA MET A 118 -4.81 -21.19 8.07
C MET A 118 -4.05 -21.27 6.74
N ALA A 119 -2.84 -20.70 6.66
CA ALA A 119 -2.01 -20.82 5.46
C ALA A 119 -1.64 -22.28 5.20
N GLY A 120 -2.00 -22.82 4.02
CA GLY A 120 -1.94 -24.23 3.70
C GLY A 120 -0.53 -24.84 3.61
N CYS A 121 0.52 -24.01 3.47
CA CYS A 121 1.90 -24.46 3.44
C CYS A 121 2.88 -23.36 3.88
N LEU A 122 4.14 -23.75 4.11
CA LEU A 122 5.22 -22.84 4.52
C LEU A 122 5.38 -21.64 3.58
N ARG A 123 5.33 -21.86 2.26
CA ARG A 123 5.40 -20.79 1.27
C ARG A 123 4.29 -19.76 1.46
N ASP A 124 3.09 -20.23 1.63
CA ASP A 124 1.89 -19.41 1.68
C ASP A 124 1.86 -18.59 2.98
N ARG A 125 2.23 -19.22 4.09
CA ARG A 125 2.42 -18.54 5.37
C ARG A 125 3.48 -17.46 5.27
N LEU A 126 4.62 -17.72 4.65
CA LEU A 126 5.70 -16.75 4.46
C LEU A 126 5.27 -15.58 3.58
N LEU A 127 4.57 -15.83 2.45
CA LEU A 127 4.05 -14.79 1.56
C LEU A 127 3.13 -13.81 2.30
N LEU A 128 2.21 -14.34 3.11
CA LEU A 128 1.28 -13.54 3.92
C LEU A 128 2.02 -12.82 5.06
N SER A 129 2.98 -13.48 5.71
CA SER A 129 3.81 -12.89 6.77
C SER A 129 4.63 -11.71 6.25
N LEU A 130 5.18 -11.77 5.04
CA LEU A 130 5.88 -10.64 4.41
C LEU A 130 4.94 -9.47 4.12
N GLY A 131 3.71 -9.75 3.68
CA GLY A 131 2.69 -8.73 3.46
C GLY A 131 2.29 -7.99 4.74
N TYR A 132 2.16 -8.72 5.85
CA TYR A 132 1.79 -8.16 7.14
C TYR A 132 3.01 -7.68 7.96
N GLY A 133 4.03 -8.52 8.13
CA GLY A 133 5.15 -8.24 9.04
C GLY A 133 6.13 -7.16 8.56
N ALA A 134 6.22 -6.96 7.23
CA ALA A 134 7.08 -5.94 6.62
C ALA A 134 6.29 -4.91 5.80
N GLY A 135 4.97 -5.02 5.76
CA GLY A 135 4.10 -4.10 5.03
C GLY A 135 4.36 -4.05 3.52
N LEU A 136 4.84 -5.12 2.91
CA LEU A 136 5.21 -5.15 1.50
C LEU A 136 3.98 -5.15 0.58
N ARG A 137 4.11 -4.52 -0.60
CA ARG A 137 3.10 -4.64 -1.66
C ARG A 137 3.17 -6.01 -2.32
N ALA A 138 2.06 -6.49 -2.87
CA ALA A 138 2.00 -7.78 -3.58
C ALA A 138 3.14 -7.97 -4.60
N GLY A 139 3.39 -6.97 -5.42
CA GLY A 139 4.45 -7.02 -6.41
C GLY A 139 5.87 -6.95 -5.82
N GLU A 140 6.04 -6.39 -4.64
CA GLU A 140 7.31 -6.38 -3.92
C GLU A 140 7.58 -7.77 -3.33
N VAL A 141 6.59 -8.36 -2.65
CA VAL A 141 6.68 -9.73 -2.11
C VAL A 141 7.06 -10.73 -3.20
N THR A 142 6.36 -10.72 -4.33
CA THR A 142 6.59 -11.71 -5.39
C THR A 142 7.96 -11.57 -6.07
N ARG A 143 8.54 -10.37 -6.09
CA ARG A 143 9.85 -10.10 -6.73
C ARG A 143 11.04 -10.13 -5.79
N LEU A 144 10.85 -10.51 -4.51
CA LEU A 144 11.95 -10.62 -3.56
C LEU A 144 13.03 -11.59 -4.06
N ARG A 145 14.28 -11.17 -3.90
CA ARG A 145 15.50 -11.95 -4.22
C ARG A 145 16.35 -12.11 -2.97
N VAL A 146 17.33 -13.01 -3.05
CA VAL A 146 18.27 -13.25 -1.93
C VAL A 146 18.96 -11.95 -1.51
N LYS A 147 19.47 -11.18 -2.45
CA LYS A 147 20.19 -9.90 -2.20
C LYS A 147 19.36 -8.86 -1.43
N HIS A 148 18.03 -8.99 -1.42
CA HIS A 148 17.15 -8.07 -0.70
C HIS A 148 17.06 -8.34 0.80
N ILE A 149 17.57 -9.51 1.25
CA ILE A 149 17.48 -9.94 2.64
C ILE A 149 18.82 -9.74 3.32
N ASP A 150 18.89 -8.76 4.22
CA ASP A 150 20.03 -8.61 5.13
C ASP A 150 19.66 -9.20 6.49
N SER A 151 20.15 -10.43 6.71
CA SER A 151 19.91 -11.14 7.97
C SER A 151 20.80 -10.67 9.12
N ALA A 152 21.88 -9.93 8.85
CA ALA A 152 22.75 -9.38 9.87
C ALA A 152 22.14 -8.13 10.51
N GLN A 153 21.53 -7.27 9.68
CA GLN A 153 20.86 -6.06 10.15
C GLN A 153 19.36 -6.26 10.41
N ASN A 154 18.81 -7.43 10.09
CA ASN A 154 17.37 -7.72 10.18
C ASN A 154 16.50 -6.74 9.37
N ILE A 155 16.89 -6.50 8.12
CA ILE A 155 16.17 -5.62 7.20
C ILE A 155 15.93 -6.29 5.85
N ILE A 156 14.91 -5.78 5.14
CA ILE A 156 14.63 -6.09 3.74
C ILE A 156 14.83 -4.82 2.94
N CYS A 157 15.69 -4.86 1.93
CA CYS A 157 15.86 -3.80 0.95
C CYS A 157 14.80 -3.96 -0.15
N VAL A 158 13.91 -2.99 -0.30
CA VAL A 158 12.88 -2.98 -1.34
C VAL A 158 13.32 -2.09 -2.47
N GLU A 159 13.89 -2.69 -3.52
CA GLU A 159 14.34 -1.98 -4.71
C GLU A 159 13.17 -1.57 -5.62
N GLN A 160 13.32 -0.44 -6.29
CA GLN A 160 12.42 0.06 -7.34
C GLN A 160 10.93 0.04 -6.96
N SER A 161 10.61 0.46 -5.77
CA SER A 161 9.26 0.70 -5.30
C SER A 161 8.52 1.69 -6.22
N LYS A 162 7.24 1.95 -5.97
CA LYS A 162 6.47 2.95 -6.73
C LYS A 162 7.24 4.28 -6.76
N GLY A 163 7.55 4.78 -7.97
CA GLY A 163 8.38 5.98 -8.14
C GLY A 163 9.88 5.72 -8.21
N ARG A 164 10.34 4.45 -8.32
CA ARG A 164 11.76 4.03 -8.39
C ARG A 164 12.61 4.44 -7.18
N LYS A 165 11.98 4.57 -6.01
CA LYS A 165 12.68 4.83 -4.75
C LYS A 165 12.88 3.53 -4.00
N ASP A 166 14.08 3.32 -3.52
CA ASP A 166 14.40 2.21 -2.64
C ASP A 166 14.02 2.57 -1.21
N ARG A 167 13.71 1.56 -0.41
CA ARG A 167 13.48 1.71 1.02
C ARG A 167 13.88 0.48 1.79
N LEU A 168 14.21 0.68 3.04
CA LEU A 168 14.47 -0.39 3.99
C LEU A 168 13.21 -0.63 4.83
N VAL A 169 12.92 -1.90 5.10
CA VAL A 169 11.83 -2.30 6.01
C VAL A 169 12.33 -3.35 6.98
N MET A 170 11.69 -3.46 8.12
CA MET A 170 12.05 -4.42 9.16
C MET A 170 11.84 -5.86 8.70
N LEU A 171 12.72 -6.74 9.14
CA LEU A 171 12.61 -8.20 9.03
C LEU A 171 12.54 -8.79 10.44
N SER A 172 11.36 -9.27 10.84
CA SER A 172 11.21 -9.88 12.16
C SER A 172 11.96 -11.23 12.25
N PRO A 173 12.46 -11.62 13.44
CA PRO A 173 13.11 -12.92 13.64
C PRO A 173 12.23 -14.09 13.20
N GLU A 174 10.91 -14.03 13.44
CA GLU A 174 9.97 -15.06 13.00
C GLU A 174 9.93 -15.15 11.45
N THR A 175 9.83 -14.01 10.76
CA THR A 175 9.84 -13.99 9.28
C THR A 175 11.18 -14.47 8.72
N LEU A 176 12.29 -14.15 9.38
CA LEU A 176 13.63 -14.67 9.00
C LEU A 176 13.71 -16.18 9.19
N GLY A 177 13.15 -16.72 10.26
CA GLY A 177 13.02 -18.17 10.46
C GLY A 177 12.29 -18.86 9.31
N LEU A 178 11.08 -18.35 8.98
CA LEU A 178 10.29 -18.85 7.84
C LEU A 178 11.04 -18.73 6.50
N LEU A 179 11.79 -17.63 6.28
CA LEU A 179 12.62 -17.47 5.08
C LEU A 179 13.72 -18.54 4.98
N ARG A 180 14.39 -18.87 6.09
CA ARG A 180 15.44 -19.89 6.14
C ARG A 180 14.87 -21.29 5.87
N GLU A 181 13.74 -21.61 6.45
CA GLU A 181 13.04 -22.88 6.21
C GLU A 181 12.59 -22.98 4.74
N TRP A 182 11.96 -21.94 4.24
CA TRP A 182 11.51 -21.88 2.85
C TRP A 182 12.68 -21.97 1.87
N TRP A 183 13.80 -21.31 2.16
CA TRP A 183 15.00 -21.39 1.31
C TRP A 183 15.47 -22.82 1.09
N LYS A 184 15.38 -23.68 2.11
CA LYS A 184 15.72 -25.11 2.02
C LYS A 184 14.69 -25.92 1.23
N ALA A 185 13.41 -25.57 1.34
CA ALA A 185 12.29 -26.33 0.77
C ALA A 185 11.83 -25.85 -0.61
N ARG A 186 12.25 -24.64 -1.06
CA ARG A 186 11.78 -24.04 -2.31
C ARG A 186 12.26 -24.80 -3.56
N PRO A 187 11.51 -24.71 -4.69
CA PRO A 187 11.97 -25.27 -5.96
C PRO A 187 13.27 -24.58 -6.44
N THR A 188 14.25 -25.40 -6.81
CA THR A 188 15.58 -24.95 -7.25
C THR A 188 15.83 -25.07 -8.76
N ARG A 189 14.83 -25.54 -9.50
CA ARG A 189 14.93 -25.87 -10.94
C ARG A 189 15.48 -24.73 -11.84
N TRP A 190 15.43 -23.48 -11.38
CA TRP A 190 15.92 -22.31 -12.13
C TRP A 190 17.16 -21.67 -11.51
N ASP A 191 17.72 -22.23 -10.44
CA ASP A 191 18.79 -21.62 -9.68
C ASP A 191 20.12 -21.56 -10.45
N THR A 192 20.35 -22.51 -11.35
CA THR A 192 21.56 -22.57 -12.17
C THR A 192 21.63 -21.48 -13.25
N MET A 193 20.51 -20.82 -13.54
CA MET A 193 20.40 -19.81 -14.60
C MET A 193 20.77 -18.39 -14.15
N VAL A 194 20.95 -18.16 -12.84
CA VAL A 194 21.18 -16.84 -12.28
C VAL A 194 22.18 -16.90 -11.13
N SER A 195 22.86 -15.78 -10.85
CA SER A 195 23.75 -15.65 -9.70
C SER A 195 23.00 -15.97 -8.39
N SER A 196 23.71 -16.41 -7.36
CA SER A 196 23.12 -16.76 -6.07
C SER A 196 22.33 -15.59 -5.45
N GLN A 197 22.84 -14.39 -5.59
CA GLN A 197 22.24 -13.16 -5.06
C GLN A 197 20.94 -12.75 -5.80
N ASP A 198 20.86 -13.04 -7.09
CA ASP A 198 19.72 -12.68 -7.94
C ASP A 198 18.61 -13.74 -7.99
N ARG A 199 18.78 -14.84 -7.27
CA ARG A 199 17.76 -15.89 -7.18
C ARG A 199 16.48 -15.36 -6.53
N LEU A 200 15.36 -15.67 -7.17
CA LEU A 200 14.04 -15.34 -6.65
C LEU A 200 13.71 -16.17 -5.41
N LEU A 201 13.20 -15.54 -4.37
CA LEU A 201 12.67 -16.27 -3.21
C LEU A 201 11.40 -17.04 -3.58
N PHE A 202 10.59 -16.49 -4.47
CA PHE A 202 9.33 -17.10 -4.94
C PHE A 202 9.34 -17.25 -6.46
N PRO A 203 10.04 -18.27 -6.99
CA PRO A 203 10.08 -18.51 -8.43
C PRO A 203 8.72 -18.93 -8.97
N GLY A 204 8.39 -18.45 -10.15
CA GLY A 204 7.20 -18.82 -10.90
C GLY A 204 7.36 -20.11 -11.69
N ARG A 205 6.41 -20.37 -12.59
CA ARG A 205 6.43 -21.57 -13.47
C ARG A 205 7.48 -21.49 -14.58
N LYS A 206 7.80 -20.29 -15.05
CA LYS A 206 8.76 -20.04 -16.14
C LYS A 206 10.09 -19.55 -15.60
N PRO A 207 11.21 -19.85 -16.28
CA PRO A 207 12.54 -19.37 -15.90
C PRO A 207 12.56 -17.84 -15.71
N GLY A 208 13.26 -17.37 -14.70
CA GLY A 208 13.45 -15.93 -14.42
C GLY A 208 12.19 -15.14 -14.06
N GLN A 209 11.01 -15.77 -14.07
CA GLN A 209 9.78 -15.10 -13.70
C GLN A 209 9.39 -15.40 -12.24
N PRO A 210 8.98 -14.38 -11.50
CA PRO A 210 8.47 -14.56 -10.14
C PRO A 210 7.05 -15.14 -10.13
N LEU A 211 6.59 -15.57 -8.97
CA LEU A 211 5.19 -15.81 -8.68
C LEU A 211 4.37 -14.58 -9.12
N THR A 212 3.22 -14.78 -9.74
CA THR A 212 2.38 -13.67 -10.19
C THR A 212 1.58 -13.08 -9.01
N THR A 213 1.34 -11.76 -9.06
CA THR A 213 0.48 -11.09 -8.06
C THR A 213 -0.95 -11.63 -8.08
N ARG A 214 -1.43 -12.14 -9.22
CA ARG A 214 -2.75 -12.79 -9.32
C ARG A 214 -2.80 -14.10 -8.52
N GLN A 215 -1.74 -14.91 -8.56
CA GLN A 215 -1.64 -16.12 -7.76
C GLN A 215 -1.60 -15.80 -6.26
N LEU A 216 -0.82 -14.76 -5.88
CA LEU A 216 -0.75 -14.33 -4.49
C LEU A 216 -2.09 -13.76 -3.98
N ASN A 217 -2.82 -13.01 -4.80
CA ASN A 217 -4.16 -12.54 -4.44
C ASN A 217 -5.14 -13.70 -4.27
N ARG A 218 -5.12 -14.70 -5.18
CA ARG A 218 -5.97 -15.89 -5.05
C ARG A 218 -5.68 -16.65 -3.76
N LEU A 219 -4.41 -16.90 -3.47
CA LEU A 219 -3.97 -17.50 -2.21
C LEU A 219 -4.53 -16.74 -0.99
N PHE A 220 -4.43 -15.40 -1.00
CA PHE A 220 -4.96 -14.60 0.10
C PHE A 220 -6.47 -14.83 0.32
N HIS A 221 -7.27 -14.82 -0.76
CA HIS A 221 -8.71 -15.02 -0.64
C HIS A 221 -9.05 -16.43 -0.16
N GLU A 222 -8.43 -17.47 -0.72
CA GLU A 222 -8.60 -18.86 -0.29
C GLU A 222 -8.27 -19.03 1.21
N THR A 223 -7.18 -18.38 1.68
CA THR A 223 -6.79 -18.43 3.09
C THR A 223 -7.71 -17.61 3.98
N ALA A 224 -8.20 -16.45 3.51
CA ALA A 224 -9.14 -15.62 4.25
C ALA A 224 -10.49 -16.31 4.44
N ASP A 225 -10.97 -17.00 3.41
CA ASP A 225 -12.20 -17.81 3.46
C ASP A 225 -12.03 -18.97 4.46
N ALA A 226 -10.90 -19.69 4.41
CA ALA A 226 -10.58 -20.76 5.37
C ALA A 226 -10.46 -20.24 6.82
N ALA A 227 -9.99 -19.01 7.01
CA ALA A 227 -9.90 -18.36 8.32
C ALA A 227 -11.24 -17.78 8.82
N GLY A 228 -12.33 -17.93 8.05
CA GLY A 228 -13.65 -17.42 8.40
C GLY A 228 -13.74 -15.89 8.42
N ILE A 229 -12.92 -15.20 7.61
CA ILE A 229 -12.89 -13.73 7.52
C ILE A 229 -13.98 -13.27 6.56
N LYS A 230 -15.08 -12.73 7.10
CA LYS A 230 -16.24 -12.28 6.31
C LYS A 230 -16.10 -10.86 5.75
N LYS A 231 -15.08 -10.11 6.14
CA LYS A 231 -14.82 -8.75 5.65
C LYS A 231 -14.39 -8.78 4.19
N ALA A 232 -14.80 -7.79 3.40
CA ALA A 232 -14.37 -7.61 2.02
C ALA A 232 -12.91 -7.09 1.95
N VAL A 233 -11.97 -7.87 2.47
CA VAL A 233 -10.54 -7.57 2.51
C VAL A 233 -9.81 -8.14 1.29
N ASN A 234 -8.64 -7.61 1.02
CA ASN A 234 -7.75 -8.09 -0.02
C ASN A 234 -6.30 -8.12 0.50
N LEU A 235 -5.38 -8.62 -0.31
CA LEU A 235 -3.97 -8.70 0.09
C LEU A 235 -3.39 -7.35 0.55
N HIS A 236 -3.85 -6.23 -0.02
CA HIS A 236 -3.40 -4.90 0.40
C HIS A 236 -3.90 -4.52 1.80
N SER A 237 -4.97 -5.17 2.27
CA SER A 237 -5.46 -5.00 3.64
C SER A 237 -4.46 -5.49 4.70
N LEU A 238 -3.57 -6.47 4.38
CA LEU A 238 -2.47 -6.85 5.28
C LEU A 238 -1.52 -5.69 5.53
N ARG A 239 -1.16 -4.97 4.47
CA ARG A 239 -0.31 -3.78 4.58
C ARG A 239 -1.04 -2.63 5.30
N HIS A 240 -2.33 -2.49 5.11
CA HIS A 240 -3.14 -1.53 5.87
C HIS A 240 -3.19 -1.89 7.35
N SER A 241 -3.39 -3.18 7.67
CA SER A 241 -3.37 -3.67 9.05
C SER A 241 -2.01 -3.50 9.72
N PHE A 242 -0.90 -3.78 9.01
CA PHE A 242 0.46 -3.50 9.48
C PHE A 242 0.62 -2.05 9.89
N ALA A 243 0.24 -1.11 9.02
CA ALA A 243 0.38 0.32 9.30
C ALA A 243 -0.49 0.77 10.48
N THR A 244 -1.74 0.30 10.54
CA THR A 244 -2.67 0.66 11.63
C THR A 244 -2.20 0.08 12.96
N HIS A 245 -1.76 -1.18 12.97
CA HIS A 245 -1.27 -1.82 14.20
C HIS A 245 0.05 -1.22 14.70
N LEU A 246 0.93 -0.71 13.82
CA LEU A 246 2.09 0.08 14.23
C LEU A 246 1.67 1.41 14.84
N PHE A 247 0.70 2.08 14.21
CA PHE A 247 0.17 3.35 14.70
C PHE A 247 -0.50 3.18 16.07
N ASP A 248 -1.31 2.13 16.26
CA ASP A 248 -1.94 1.77 17.55
C ASP A 248 -0.90 1.49 18.66
N ARG A 249 0.31 1.06 18.29
CA ARG A 249 1.44 0.86 19.21
C ARG A 249 2.25 2.15 19.47
N GLY A 250 1.80 3.29 18.96
CA GLY A 250 2.46 4.57 19.16
C GLY A 250 3.65 4.85 18.24
N VAL A 251 3.84 4.04 17.18
CA VAL A 251 4.92 4.32 16.21
C VAL A 251 4.57 5.60 15.43
N ASP A 252 5.54 6.50 15.36
CA ASP A 252 5.39 7.78 14.69
C ASP A 252 4.98 7.63 13.21
N ILE A 253 4.07 8.50 12.76
CA ILE A 253 3.50 8.47 11.40
C ILE A 253 4.56 8.66 10.30
N ARG A 254 5.64 9.41 10.58
CA ARG A 254 6.75 9.59 9.63
C ARG A 254 7.54 8.31 9.46
N THR A 255 7.76 7.58 10.55
CA THR A 255 8.40 6.25 10.52
C THR A 255 7.55 5.28 9.72
N ILE A 256 6.23 5.24 9.95
CA ILE A 256 5.30 4.41 9.17
C ILE A 256 5.32 4.81 7.69
N GLN A 257 5.37 6.12 7.39
CA GLN A 257 5.47 6.63 6.02
C GLN A 257 6.74 6.13 5.33
N ALA A 258 7.88 6.19 6.00
CA ALA A 258 9.17 5.72 5.48
C ALA A 258 9.14 4.20 5.20
N LEU A 259 8.68 3.39 6.16
CA LEU A 259 8.54 1.94 6.02
C LEU A 259 7.63 1.56 4.84
N LEU A 260 6.54 2.27 4.66
CA LEU A 260 5.62 2.03 3.57
C LEU A 260 6.10 2.60 2.22
N GLY A 261 7.01 3.56 2.21
CA GLY A 261 7.43 4.29 1.02
C GLY A 261 6.26 5.03 0.38
N HIS A 262 5.59 5.87 1.17
CA HIS A 262 4.55 6.78 0.70
C HIS A 262 5.13 8.14 0.42
N ASP A 263 5.01 8.63 -0.82
CA ASP A 263 5.49 9.97 -1.20
C ASP A 263 4.73 11.10 -0.50
N LYS A 264 3.45 10.86 -0.17
CA LYS A 264 2.57 11.83 0.49
C LYS A 264 2.17 11.36 1.87
N LEU A 265 2.30 12.26 2.86
CA LEU A 265 1.88 11.98 4.23
C LEU A 265 0.38 11.68 4.33
N GLU A 266 -0.46 12.34 3.53
CA GLU A 266 -1.90 12.10 3.46
C GLU A 266 -2.27 10.63 3.21
N THR A 267 -1.42 9.90 2.46
CA THR A 267 -1.61 8.46 2.23
C THR A 267 -1.43 7.66 3.52
N THR A 268 -0.53 8.09 4.40
CA THR A 268 -0.27 7.45 5.69
C THR A 268 -1.26 7.92 6.76
N ALA A 269 -1.70 9.18 6.72
CA ALA A 269 -2.67 9.75 7.65
C ALA A 269 -4.04 9.04 7.64
N ARG A 270 -4.35 8.27 6.58
CA ARG A 270 -5.56 7.41 6.57
C ARG A 270 -5.56 6.37 7.69
N TYR A 271 -4.40 5.92 8.13
CA TYR A 271 -4.29 4.91 9.19
C TYR A 271 -4.66 5.47 10.56
N ALA A 272 -4.40 6.74 10.81
CA ALA A 272 -4.86 7.44 12.01
C ALA A 272 -6.39 7.42 12.17
N ARG A 273 -7.13 7.39 11.06
CA ARG A 273 -8.61 7.32 11.08
C ARG A 273 -9.16 5.94 11.45
N VAL A 274 -8.33 4.92 11.42
CA VAL A 274 -8.72 3.52 11.66
C VAL A 274 -8.13 3.01 12.98
N ALA A 275 -7.11 3.68 13.49
CA ALA A 275 -6.42 3.33 14.74
C ALA A 275 -7.32 3.65 15.95
N THR A 276 -8.12 2.68 16.37
CA THR A 276 -9.04 2.82 17.50
C THR A 276 -8.34 2.73 18.85
N GLY A 277 -7.22 2.00 18.92
CA GLY A 277 -6.42 1.86 20.15
C GLY A 277 -5.88 3.18 20.68
N MET A 278 -5.42 4.07 19.78
CA MET A 278 -4.99 5.41 20.19
C MET A 278 -6.15 6.29 20.66
N ILE A 279 -7.31 6.17 19.99
CA ILE A 279 -8.51 6.96 20.37
C ILE A 279 -9.00 6.52 21.75
N SER A 280 -9.05 5.22 22.01
CA SER A 280 -9.48 4.67 23.30
C SER A 280 -8.48 4.97 24.44
N GLY A 281 -7.23 5.24 24.12
CA GLY A 281 -6.19 5.64 25.10
C GLY A 281 -6.18 7.14 25.42
N VAL A 282 -6.91 7.98 24.68
CA VAL A 282 -7.01 9.41 24.96
C VAL A 282 -8.00 9.65 26.09
N VAL A 283 -7.49 10.21 27.20
CA VAL A 283 -8.34 10.67 28.30
C VAL A 283 -9.06 11.93 27.87
N SER A 284 -10.38 11.95 28.01
CA SER A 284 -11.17 13.12 27.67
C SER A 284 -10.77 14.31 28.56
N PRO A 285 -10.61 15.54 28.01
CA PRO A 285 -10.44 16.73 28.86
C PRO A 285 -11.54 16.89 29.89
N LEU A 286 -12.75 16.40 29.61
CA LEU A 286 -13.87 16.39 30.57
C LEU A 286 -13.60 15.50 31.78
N ASP A 287 -12.92 14.36 31.58
CA ASP A 287 -12.55 13.44 32.69
C ASP A 287 -11.43 14.03 33.55
N GLU A 288 -10.62 14.94 32.99
CA GLU A 288 -9.61 15.67 33.75
C GLU A 288 -10.21 16.78 34.61
N LEU A 289 -11.28 17.43 34.14
CA LEU A 289 -12.02 18.43 34.90
C LEU A 289 -12.76 17.83 36.11
N SER A 290 -13.13 16.56 36.03
CA SER A 290 -13.82 15.84 37.12
C SER A 290 -12.86 15.26 38.17
N LYS A 291 -11.55 15.29 37.95
CA LYS A 291 -10.58 14.93 38.98
C LYS A 291 -10.48 16.05 40.00
N PRO A 292 -10.70 15.80 41.31
CA PRO A 292 -10.53 16.83 42.35
C PRO A 292 -9.11 17.36 42.26
N SER A 293 -8.97 18.70 42.23
CA SER A 293 -7.69 19.38 42.17
C SER A 293 -6.85 18.93 43.41
N LYS A 294 -5.66 18.42 43.17
CA LYS A 294 -4.65 18.19 44.21
C LYS A 294 -4.08 19.54 44.64
N SER A 295 -4.94 20.43 45.15
CA SER A 295 -4.50 21.64 45.84
C SER A 295 -4.90 21.54 47.29
N ALA A 296 -3.93 21.70 48.19
CA ALA A 296 -4.00 21.70 49.65
C ALA A 296 -3.76 20.37 50.34
N ALA A 297 -2.61 19.73 50.09
CA ALA A 297 -1.97 18.94 51.12
C ALA A 297 -1.05 19.86 51.95
N GLN A 298 -1.66 20.47 52.97
CA GLN A 298 -1.19 20.73 54.29
C GLN A 298 0.33 20.94 54.47
N ASN A 299 0.65 22.21 54.66
CA ASN A 299 1.84 22.62 55.37
C ASN A 299 1.65 22.24 56.89
N PRO A 300 2.32 21.26 57.45
CA PRO A 300 2.22 20.97 58.90
C PRO A 300 2.89 22.10 59.64
N GLY A 301 2.07 22.79 60.45
CA GLY A 301 2.33 24.00 61.19
C GLY A 301 3.67 24.06 61.91
N LYS A 302 4.31 25.17 61.79
CA LYS A 302 5.28 25.69 62.71
C LYS A 302 4.61 25.77 64.11
N ARG A 303 5.05 24.96 65.05
CA ARG A 303 4.76 25.12 66.49
C ARG A 303 5.35 26.46 66.95
N PRO A 304 4.63 27.29 67.71
CA PRO A 304 5.19 28.51 68.32
C PRO A 304 6.17 28.14 69.38
N GLY A 305 7.37 28.73 69.31
CA GLY A 305 8.44 28.60 70.34
C GLY A 305 7.98 29.13 71.67
N ARG A 306 8.17 28.31 72.70
CA ARG A 306 8.00 28.63 74.08
C ARG A 306 9.08 29.65 74.51
N ARG A 307 8.66 30.84 74.96
CA ARG A 307 9.52 31.78 75.67
C ARG A 307 9.91 31.18 77.01
N GLY A 308 11.15 30.91 77.17
CA GLY A 308 11.76 30.68 78.49
C GLY A 308 12.13 32.03 79.10
N GLN A 309 11.55 32.26 80.23
CA GLN A 309 11.91 33.38 81.12
C GLN A 309 13.30 33.17 81.69
N GLY A 310 13.98 34.27 81.93
CA GLY A 310 15.29 34.39 82.51
C GLY A 310 15.36 34.07 83.96
N GLU A 311 16.51 34.06 84.47
CA GLU A 311 16.95 34.94 85.54
C GLU A 311 18.43 34.61 85.95
N PRO A 312 19.03 35.44 86.83
CA PRO A 312 20.31 36.04 86.54
C PRO A 312 21.39 35.55 87.56
N SER A 313 22.51 36.24 87.52
CA SER A 313 23.58 36.36 88.53
C SER A 313 24.62 35.23 88.59
N ALA A 314 25.83 35.47 88.34
CA ALA A 314 26.89 36.13 89.20
C ALA A 314 28.12 36.29 88.27
#